data_fc9447c861771b44ae1a54defd3d2531
#
_entry.id   fc9447c861771b44ae1a54defd3d2531
#
_cell.length_a   1.000
_cell.length_b   1.000
_cell.length_c   1.000
_cell.angle_alpha   90.00
_cell.angle_beta   90.00
_cell.angle_gamma   90.00
#
_symmetry.space_group_name_H-M   'P 1'
#
loop_
_entity.id
_entity.type
_entity.pdbx_description
1 polymer ?
#
loop_
_entity_poly.entity_id
_entity_poly.type
_entity_poly.pdbx_seq_one_letter_code
_entity_poly.pdbx_strand_id
1 'polypeptide(L)'
;MNRIQQILEKAERDETVRGLSLREVAVEEAATAPYGAPDRYEPSEEAEADVEPFTAPVGSDARDFAVDGPDRDAPDSGFDSSRSASRGSIAARPSPLLVAASQPASPAAEQYRSLRSRISRAQSDQALQVIQITSPGGHDGKTVTALNLALTMAQEFQRRVLIVDTDLRRPAVHEMLGLPAGPGLVDVLTGDASLEEALIEIPDYRLTVLRAGRTYDRSAEMLGSAPMRRLMDTLRAEFDRIVVDSAPTTVTDPVAVLTLADSVILVVREGTTTKPAIAHAVSSLGTTKLLGMVFNASTAPQQPHYATTA
;
A
#
# COMPACT_ATOMS: atom_id res chain seq x y z
N MET A 1 -28.85 -10.31 12.98
CA MET A 1 -27.48 -10.79 12.77
C MET A 1 -26.99 -10.24 11.44
N ASN A 2 -25.95 -9.41 11.47
CA ASN A 2 -25.44 -8.72 10.29
C ASN A 2 -24.72 -9.75 9.39
N ARG A 3 -24.92 -9.65 8.07
CA ARG A 3 -24.37 -10.57 7.05
C ARG A 3 -22.84 -10.68 7.12
N ILE A 4 -22.18 -9.65 7.65
CA ILE A 4 -20.74 -9.55 7.87
C ILE A 4 -20.31 -10.42 9.07
N GLN A 5 -21.10 -10.45 10.16
CA GLN A 5 -20.82 -11.34 11.30
C GLN A 5 -20.85 -12.82 10.90
N GLN A 6 -21.72 -13.19 9.97
CA GLN A 6 -21.77 -14.57 9.45
C GLN A 6 -20.54 -14.94 8.62
N ILE A 7 -19.89 -13.95 7.92
CA ILE A 7 -18.64 -14.20 7.18
C ILE A 7 -17.50 -14.39 8.17
N LEU A 8 -17.44 -13.54 9.20
CA LEU A 8 -16.43 -13.61 10.25
C LEU A 8 -16.56 -14.91 11.05
N GLU A 9 -17.78 -15.30 11.48
CA GLU A 9 -18.01 -16.56 12.18
C GLU A 9 -17.69 -17.79 11.31
N LYS A 10 -17.88 -17.71 9.99
CA LYS A 10 -17.50 -18.80 9.07
C LYS A 10 -15.98 -18.84 8.86
N ALA A 11 -15.32 -17.69 8.78
CA ALA A 11 -13.87 -17.60 8.70
C ALA A 11 -13.20 -18.06 10.01
N GLU A 12 -13.83 -17.83 11.16
CA GLU A 12 -13.35 -18.33 12.46
C GLU A 12 -13.53 -19.84 12.64
N ARG A 13 -14.53 -20.45 11.97
CA ARG A 13 -14.74 -21.92 11.98
C ARG A 13 -13.82 -22.68 11.05
N ASP A 14 -13.35 -22.05 9.97
CA ASP A 14 -12.31 -22.63 9.12
C ASP A 14 -10.97 -22.50 9.85
N GLU A 15 -10.29 -23.61 10.11
CA GLU A 15 -9.05 -23.69 10.90
C GLU A 15 -7.90 -22.78 10.40
N THR A 16 -8.06 -22.17 9.23
CA THR A 16 -7.12 -21.26 8.59
C THR A 16 -7.04 -19.88 9.27
N VAL A 17 -7.94 -19.54 10.19
CA VAL A 17 -8.04 -18.18 10.80
C VAL A 17 -7.91 -18.21 12.33
N ARG A 18 -7.47 -19.31 12.93
CA ARG A 18 -7.25 -19.40 14.37
C ARG A 18 -6.13 -18.48 14.81
N GLY A 19 -6.48 -17.36 15.44
CA GLY A 19 -5.55 -16.45 16.10
C GLY A 19 -5.72 -14.97 15.77
N LEU A 20 -6.54 -14.59 14.80
CA LEU A 20 -6.78 -13.18 14.46
C LEU A 20 -8.12 -12.70 15.01
N SER A 21 -8.08 -11.82 15.99
CA SER A 21 -9.24 -10.99 16.34
C SER A 21 -9.45 -9.97 15.23
N LEU A 22 -10.19 -10.35 14.18
CA LEU A 22 -10.59 -9.45 13.09
C LEU A 22 -11.52 -8.38 13.66
N ARG A 23 -11.00 -7.17 13.88
CA ARG A 23 -11.80 -6.03 14.34
C ARG A 23 -12.13 -5.13 13.16
N GLU A 24 -13.41 -4.98 12.93
CA GLU A 24 -13.98 -4.14 11.88
C GLU A 24 -13.76 -2.64 12.19
N VAL A 25 -13.29 -1.89 11.19
CA VAL A 25 -13.29 -0.42 11.19
C VAL A 25 -14.06 0.04 9.97
N ALA A 26 -15.23 0.63 10.15
CA ALA A 26 -15.98 1.25 9.07
C ALA A 26 -15.53 2.71 8.90
N VAL A 27 -15.29 3.13 7.67
CA VAL A 27 -14.97 4.52 7.30
C VAL A 27 -16.12 5.04 6.43
N GLU A 28 -16.74 6.12 6.86
CA GLU A 28 -17.85 6.78 6.16
C GLU A 28 -17.32 7.58 4.97
N GLU A 29 -17.95 7.43 3.80
CA GLU A 29 -17.60 8.20 2.60
C GLU A 29 -18.03 9.66 2.77
N ALA A 30 -17.11 10.61 2.61
CA ALA A 30 -17.46 12.01 2.50
C ALA A 30 -18.35 12.21 1.26
N ALA A 31 -19.49 12.86 1.42
CA ALA A 31 -20.53 13.04 0.42
C ALA A 31 -19.95 13.38 -0.96
N THR A 32 -20.20 12.51 -1.94
CA THR A 32 -19.72 12.58 -3.31
C THR A 32 -20.32 13.78 -4.04
N ALA A 33 -19.49 14.73 -4.42
CA ALA A 33 -19.75 15.47 -5.65
C ALA A 33 -19.53 14.50 -6.83
N PRO A 34 -20.38 14.49 -7.86
CA PRO A 34 -20.25 13.55 -8.96
C PRO A 34 -18.98 13.88 -9.76
N TYR A 35 -17.96 13.07 -9.60
CA TYR A 35 -16.85 13.04 -10.51
C TYR A 35 -17.39 12.45 -11.83
N GLY A 36 -17.29 13.21 -12.92
CA GLY A 36 -17.75 12.78 -14.23
C GLY A 36 -17.27 11.37 -14.54
N ALA A 37 -18.20 10.51 -14.88
CA ALA A 37 -17.90 9.14 -15.26
C ALA A 37 -16.93 9.15 -16.44
N PRO A 38 -15.79 8.46 -16.37
CA PRO A 38 -15.05 8.15 -17.58
C PRO A 38 -15.89 7.22 -18.43
N ASP A 39 -15.90 7.46 -19.74
CA ASP A 39 -16.63 6.73 -20.75
C ASP A 39 -16.64 5.22 -20.51
N ARG A 40 -17.83 4.64 -20.68
CA ARG A 40 -18.03 3.20 -20.66
C ARG A 40 -17.12 2.58 -21.73
N TYR A 41 -16.13 1.82 -21.29
CA TYR A 41 -15.42 0.90 -22.16
C TYR A 41 -16.40 -0.26 -22.46
N GLU A 42 -16.99 -0.23 -23.64
CA GLU A 42 -17.64 -1.38 -24.24
C GLU A 42 -16.53 -2.27 -24.83
N PRO A 43 -16.42 -3.55 -24.44
CA PRO A 43 -15.51 -4.45 -25.12
C PRO A 43 -16.03 -4.69 -26.53
N SER A 44 -15.27 -4.27 -27.55
CA SER A 44 -15.49 -4.68 -28.91
C SER A 44 -15.29 -6.20 -29.02
N GLU A 45 -16.35 -6.90 -29.37
CA GLU A 45 -16.29 -8.25 -29.93
C GLU A 45 -15.58 -8.16 -31.29
N GLU A 46 -14.29 -8.49 -31.34
CA GLU A 46 -13.56 -8.93 -32.54
C GLU A 46 -12.06 -9.00 -32.20
N ALA A 47 -11.61 -10.18 -31.81
CA ALA A 47 -10.27 -10.75 -32.09
C ALA A 47 -10.10 -12.11 -31.40
N GLU A 48 -10.83 -13.10 -31.86
CA GLU A 48 -10.31 -14.47 -31.82
C GLU A 48 -9.27 -14.55 -32.95
N ALA A 49 -8.00 -14.38 -32.61
CA ALA A 49 -6.90 -14.67 -33.50
C ALA A 49 -6.14 -15.87 -32.95
N ASP A 50 -6.07 -16.91 -33.76
CA ASP A 50 -5.35 -18.17 -33.60
C ASP A 50 -3.98 -18.00 -32.92
N VAL A 51 -3.82 -18.60 -31.75
CA VAL A 51 -2.51 -18.78 -31.12
C VAL A 51 -1.99 -20.17 -31.46
N GLU A 52 -1.12 -20.25 -32.45
CA GLU A 52 -0.34 -21.46 -32.72
C GLU A 52 0.64 -21.72 -31.55
N PRO A 53 0.84 -22.98 -31.16
CA PRO A 53 1.76 -23.29 -30.06
C PRO A 53 3.22 -23.12 -30.50
N PHE A 54 3.94 -22.24 -29.82
CA PHE A 54 5.37 -22.03 -29.97
C PHE A 54 6.15 -23.24 -29.48
N THR A 55 6.73 -24.00 -30.41
CA THR A 55 7.71 -25.06 -30.11
C THR A 55 9.12 -24.46 -30.10
N ALA A 56 9.78 -24.50 -28.94
CA ALA A 56 11.17 -24.10 -28.77
C ALA A 56 12.10 -25.09 -29.46
N PRO A 57 13.15 -24.65 -30.20
CA PRO A 57 14.17 -25.54 -30.75
C PRO A 57 15.11 -25.99 -29.62
N VAL A 58 15.28 -27.29 -29.51
CA VAL A 58 16.34 -27.95 -28.73
C VAL A 58 17.66 -27.82 -29.50
N GLY A 59 18.51 -26.93 -29.02
CA GLY A 59 19.90 -26.79 -29.52
C GLY A 59 20.87 -27.18 -28.40
N SER A 60 21.50 -28.34 -28.55
CA SER A 60 22.64 -28.79 -27.76
C SER A 60 23.88 -27.98 -28.12
N ASP A 61 24.45 -27.25 -27.18
CA ASP A 61 25.92 -27.04 -27.11
C ASP A 61 26.29 -26.64 -25.69
N ALA A 62 26.77 -27.67 -24.97
CA ALA A 62 27.54 -27.51 -23.75
C ALA A 62 28.93 -26.99 -24.11
N ARG A 63 29.27 -25.78 -23.72
CA ARG A 63 30.65 -25.31 -23.64
C ARG A 63 30.92 -24.75 -22.27
N ASP A 64 31.90 -25.35 -21.64
CA ASP A 64 32.58 -25.03 -20.40
C ASP A 64 32.68 -23.51 -20.15
N PHE A 65 32.16 -23.07 -19.02
CA PHE A 65 32.62 -21.84 -18.38
C PHE A 65 33.32 -22.19 -17.08
N ALA A 66 34.64 -22.01 -17.14
CA ALA A 66 35.54 -22.12 -16.02
C ALA A 66 35.12 -21.13 -14.92
N VAL A 67 35.09 -21.64 -13.71
CA VAL A 67 34.88 -20.84 -12.49
C VAL A 67 36.23 -20.20 -12.17
N ASP A 68 36.36 -18.90 -12.46
CA ASP A 68 37.45 -18.07 -11.94
C ASP A 68 37.03 -17.51 -10.58
N GLY A 69 37.98 -17.56 -9.64
CA GLY A 69 37.79 -17.25 -8.24
C GLY A 69 37.52 -15.74 -7.95
N PRO A 70 37.27 -15.39 -6.69
CA PRO A 70 36.73 -14.07 -6.32
C PRO A 70 37.80 -13.01 -6.48
N ASP A 71 37.61 -12.10 -7.42
CA ASP A 71 38.37 -10.87 -7.54
C ASP A 71 37.91 -9.92 -6.39
N ARG A 72 38.82 -9.69 -5.46
CA ARG A 72 38.69 -8.70 -4.39
C ARG A 72 39.14 -7.38 -4.98
N ASP A 73 38.21 -6.57 -5.45
CA ASP A 73 38.33 -5.10 -5.57
C ASP A 73 37.11 -4.54 -6.32
N ALA A 74 35.93 -4.63 -5.70
CA ALA A 74 34.84 -3.74 -6.05
C ALA A 74 34.92 -2.54 -5.10
N PRO A 75 34.94 -1.28 -5.59
CA PRO A 75 34.96 -0.13 -4.73
C PRO A 75 33.67 -0.13 -3.90
N ASP A 76 33.83 -0.12 -2.59
CA ASP A 76 32.84 0.17 -1.59
C ASP A 76 32.26 1.56 -1.90
N SER A 77 31.15 1.61 -2.65
CA SER A 77 30.37 2.81 -2.83
C SER A 77 29.59 3.04 -1.53
N GLY A 78 30.36 3.43 -0.50
CA GLY A 78 29.81 3.97 0.73
C GLY A 78 28.84 5.08 0.37
N PHE A 79 27.59 4.96 0.82
CA PHE A 79 26.64 6.04 0.83
C PHE A 79 27.27 7.18 1.65
N ASP A 80 27.85 8.14 0.95
CA ASP A 80 28.46 9.34 1.55
C ASP A 80 27.35 10.19 2.18
N SER A 81 27.23 10.09 3.49
CA SER A 81 26.27 10.84 4.31
C SER A 81 26.55 12.34 4.39
N SER A 82 27.48 12.87 3.58
CA SER A 82 27.93 14.26 3.64
C SER A 82 27.31 15.20 2.60
N ARG A 83 26.44 14.71 1.72
CA ARG A 83 25.68 15.60 0.82
C ARG A 83 24.26 15.77 1.36
N SER A 84 24.07 16.79 2.19
CA SER A 84 22.77 17.36 2.53
C SER A 84 22.16 18.02 1.28
N ALA A 85 21.73 17.24 0.31
CA ALA A 85 20.78 17.69 -0.69
C ALA A 85 19.45 17.90 0.03
N SER A 86 18.94 19.13 0.07
CA SER A 86 17.68 19.44 0.73
C SER A 86 16.55 18.71 0.00
N ARG A 87 15.78 17.89 0.73
CA ARG A 87 14.54 17.29 0.23
C ARG A 87 13.62 18.36 -0.32
N GLY A 88 12.95 18.07 -1.44
CA GLY A 88 11.96 18.98 -2.00
C GLY A 88 10.84 19.22 -0.99
N SER A 89 10.54 20.47 -0.67
CA SER A 89 9.37 20.83 0.14
C SER A 89 8.32 21.44 -0.76
N ILE A 90 7.09 20.87 -0.76
CA ILE A 90 6.00 21.27 -1.67
C ILE A 90 4.73 21.47 -0.86
N ALA A 91 4.00 22.54 -1.15
CA ALA A 91 2.63 22.73 -0.64
C ALA A 91 1.68 21.77 -1.37
N ALA A 92 1.04 20.88 -0.61
CA ALA A 92 0.08 19.94 -1.15
C ALA A 92 -1.31 20.59 -1.33
N ARG A 93 -2.06 20.07 -2.31
CA ARG A 93 -3.49 20.38 -2.51
C ARG A 93 -4.29 19.08 -2.46
N PRO A 94 -4.57 18.56 -1.26
CA PRO A 94 -5.20 17.26 -1.10
C PRO A 94 -6.58 17.19 -1.73
N SER A 95 -6.90 16.05 -2.33
CA SER A 95 -8.25 15.71 -2.75
C SER A 95 -9.24 15.83 -1.58
N PRO A 96 -10.50 16.24 -1.81
CA PRO A 96 -11.53 16.24 -0.77
C PRO A 96 -11.77 14.88 -0.10
N LEU A 97 -11.42 13.78 -0.76
CA LEU A 97 -11.47 12.42 -0.20
C LEU A 97 -10.46 12.19 0.93
N LEU A 98 -9.44 13.05 1.04
CA LEU A 98 -8.48 13.00 2.14
C LEU A 98 -9.03 13.79 3.33
N VAL A 99 -10.04 13.20 3.99
CA VAL A 99 -10.78 13.83 5.09
C VAL A 99 -9.91 14.18 6.29
N ALA A 100 -8.82 13.46 6.51
CA ALA A 100 -7.85 13.78 7.56
C ALA A 100 -7.19 15.16 7.34
N ALA A 101 -7.08 15.61 6.08
CA ALA A 101 -6.55 16.91 5.70
C ALA A 101 -7.65 17.96 5.48
N SER A 102 -8.69 17.60 4.69
CA SER A 102 -9.72 18.54 4.23
C SER A 102 -10.83 18.80 5.25
N GLN A 103 -11.15 17.80 6.10
CA GLN A 103 -12.24 17.84 7.06
C GLN A 103 -11.85 17.17 8.38
N PRO A 104 -10.83 17.67 9.11
CA PRO A 104 -10.27 16.97 10.26
C PRO A 104 -11.24 16.78 11.44
N ALA A 105 -12.31 17.56 11.50
CA ALA A 105 -13.36 17.43 12.52
C ALA A 105 -14.52 16.50 12.10
N SER A 106 -14.48 15.91 10.90
CA SER A 106 -15.56 15.05 10.41
C SER A 106 -15.58 13.68 11.12
N PRO A 107 -16.77 13.02 11.18
CA PRO A 107 -16.87 11.65 11.66
C PRO A 107 -15.93 10.69 10.91
N ALA A 108 -15.78 10.87 9.59
CA ALA A 108 -14.88 10.06 8.78
C ALA A 108 -13.41 10.23 9.20
N ALA A 109 -12.94 11.44 9.49
CA ALA A 109 -11.60 11.67 10.03
C ALA A 109 -11.41 11.01 11.40
N GLU A 110 -12.46 10.98 12.25
CA GLU A 110 -12.43 10.28 13.54
C GLU A 110 -12.26 8.77 13.38
N GLN A 111 -12.82 8.18 12.32
CA GLN A 111 -12.62 6.77 12.02
C GLN A 111 -11.14 6.44 11.75
N TYR A 112 -10.44 7.29 11.01
CA TYR A 112 -9.00 7.11 10.78
C TYR A 112 -8.19 7.30 12.07
N ARG A 113 -8.57 8.23 12.96
CA ARG A 113 -7.95 8.35 14.29
C ARG A 113 -8.18 7.10 15.14
N SER A 114 -9.39 6.54 15.09
CA SER A 114 -9.71 5.28 15.75
C SER A 114 -8.89 4.11 15.17
N LEU A 115 -8.76 4.02 13.83
CA LEU A 115 -7.91 3.02 13.17
C LEU A 115 -6.46 3.15 13.61
N ARG A 116 -5.89 4.36 13.59
CA ARG A 116 -4.54 4.63 14.10
C ARG A 116 -4.38 4.15 15.55
N SER A 117 -5.32 4.50 16.43
CA SER A 117 -5.26 4.09 17.85
C SER A 117 -5.32 2.57 18.04
N ARG A 118 -6.04 1.84 17.17
CA ARG A 118 -6.07 0.38 17.18
C ARG A 118 -4.74 -0.22 16.72
N ILE A 119 -4.14 0.35 15.68
CA ILE A 119 -2.82 -0.05 15.20
C ILE A 119 -1.77 0.18 16.29
N SER A 120 -1.78 1.35 16.95
CA SER A 120 -0.85 1.66 18.03
C SER A 120 -0.98 0.73 19.24
N ARG A 121 -2.18 0.24 19.54
CA ARG A 121 -2.41 -0.77 20.59
C ARG A 121 -1.91 -2.16 20.20
N ALA A 122 -2.11 -2.56 18.94
CA ALA A 122 -1.58 -3.83 18.43
C ALA A 122 -0.05 -3.85 18.40
N GLN A 123 0.59 -2.68 18.34
CA GLN A 123 2.04 -2.52 18.36
C GLN A 123 2.69 -2.88 19.70
N SER A 124 1.95 -2.86 20.83
CA SER A 124 2.52 -3.28 22.15
C SER A 124 3.08 -4.70 22.08
N ASP A 125 2.56 -5.53 21.20
CA ASP A 125 2.91 -6.96 21.08
C ASP A 125 3.83 -7.24 19.89
N GLN A 126 3.93 -6.33 18.90
CA GLN A 126 4.72 -6.49 17.67
C GLN A 126 5.26 -5.15 17.16
N ALA A 127 6.46 -5.15 16.56
CA ALA A 127 6.99 -3.96 15.88
C ALA A 127 6.21 -3.74 14.57
N LEU A 128 5.29 -2.77 14.54
CA LEU A 128 4.50 -2.41 13.36
C LEU A 128 5.00 -1.10 12.75
N GLN A 129 6.17 -1.11 12.13
CA GLN A 129 6.76 0.06 11.50
C GLN A 129 6.28 0.24 10.07
N VAL A 130 6.24 -0.84 9.29
CA VAL A 130 5.81 -0.84 7.88
C VAL A 130 4.44 -1.50 7.76
N ILE A 131 3.45 -0.74 7.33
CA ILE A 131 2.05 -1.16 7.20
C ILE A 131 1.66 -1.08 5.73
N GLN A 132 1.41 -2.23 5.12
CA GLN A 132 0.91 -2.31 3.75
C GLN A 132 -0.60 -2.14 3.73
N ILE A 133 -1.10 -1.33 2.78
CA ILE A 133 -2.52 -1.19 2.48
C ILE A 133 -2.78 -1.76 1.09
N THR A 134 -3.68 -2.72 1.00
CA THR A 134 -4.10 -3.34 -0.27
C THR A 134 -5.59 -3.60 -0.27
N SER A 135 -6.14 -4.14 -1.36
CA SER A 135 -7.56 -4.45 -1.51
C SER A 135 -7.79 -5.68 -2.37
N PRO A 136 -8.94 -6.36 -2.27
CA PRO A 136 -9.30 -7.46 -3.16
C PRO A 136 -9.39 -7.03 -4.61
N GLY A 137 -9.93 -5.84 -4.90
CA GLY A 137 -10.15 -5.32 -6.25
C GLY A 137 -9.67 -3.89 -6.45
N GLY A 138 -9.75 -3.42 -7.69
CA GLY A 138 -9.58 -2.00 -7.98
C GLY A 138 -10.75 -1.18 -7.42
N HIS A 139 -10.49 0.10 -7.11
CA HIS A 139 -11.50 1.06 -6.62
C HIS A 139 -12.13 0.75 -5.26
N ASP A 140 -11.59 -0.17 -4.48
CA ASP A 140 -12.03 -0.43 -3.10
C ASP A 140 -11.64 0.68 -2.12
N GLY A 141 -10.79 1.63 -2.54
CA GLY A 141 -10.37 2.79 -1.74
C GLY A 141 -9.05 2.61 -1.00
N LYS A 142 -8.19 1.68 -1.42
CA LYS A 142 -6.87 1.41 -0.82
C LYS A 142 -6.02 2.68 -0.67
N THR A 143 -5.83 3.46 -1.75
CA THR A 143 -5.01 4.68 -1.76
C THR A 143 -5.60 5.78 -0.88
N VAL A 144 -6.93 5.96 -0.90
CA VAL A 144 -7.64 6.90 0.00
C VAL A 144 -7.41 6.50 1.46
N THR A 145 -7.54 5.22 1.77
CA THR A 145 -7.31 4.68 3.12
C THR A 145 -5.85 4.85 3.55
N ALA A 146 -4.89 4.51 2.67
CA ALA A 146 -3.46 4.65 2.95
C ALA A 146 -3.08 6.10 3.27
N LEU A 147 -3.53 7.05 2.45
CA LEU A 147 -3.26 8.47 2.62
C LEU A 147 -3.92 9.05 3.87
N ASN A 148 -5.20 8.78 4.13
CA ASN A 148 -5.87 9.26 5.35
C ASN A 148 -5.22 8.68 6.61
N LEU A 149 -4.81 7.41 6.58
CA LEU A 149 -4.09 6.79 7.69
C LEU A 149 -2.72 7.45 7.89
N ALA A 150 -1.93 7.64 6.83
CA ALA A 150 -0.61 8.29 6.90
C ALA A 150 -0.73 9.73 7.44
N LEU A 151 -1.67 10.52 6.91
CA LEU A 151 -1.96 11.88 7.38
C LEU A 151 -2.34 11.90 8.87
N THR A 152 -3.16 10.93 9.31
CA THR A 152 -3.57 10.83 10.70
C THR A 152 -2.40 10.40 11.61
N MET A 153 -1.51 9.51 11.14
CA MET A 153 -0.30 9.12 11.87
C MET A 153 0.71 10.26 11.96
N ALA A 154 0.84 11.07 10.92
CA ALA A 154 1.73 12.24 10.90
C ALA A 154 1.33 13.34 11.88
N GLN A 155 0.08 13.34 12.38
CA GLN A 155 -0.39 14.23 13.45
C GLN A 155 0.13 13.80 14.84
N GLU A 156 0.68 12.59 14.99
CA GLU A 156 1.30 12.17 16.26
C GLU A 156 2.55 13.01 16.55
N PHE A 157 2.72 13.34 17.85
CA PHE A 157 3.86 14.16 18.26
C PHE A 157 5.19 13.44 18.00
N GLN A 158 6.13 14.15 17.39
CA GLN A 158 7.50 13.69 17.10
C GLN A 158 7.60 12.39 16.28
N ARG A 159 6.59 12.06 15.47
CA ARG A 159 6.66 10.91 14.55
C ARG A 159 7.05 11.36 13.15
N ARG A 160 8.04 10.69 12.57
CA ARG A 160 8.39 10.81 11.16
C ARG A 160 7.62 9.76 10.40
N VAL A 161 6.70 10.21 9.56
CA VAL A 161 5.80 9.33 8.80
C VAL A 161 6.09 9.46 7.32
N LEU A 162 6.27 8.32 6.66
CA LEU A 162 6.44 8.19 5.22
C LEU A 162 5.24 7.45 4.62
N ILE A 163 4.76 7.92 3.47
CA ILE A 163 3.93 7.13 2.58
C ILE A 163 4.71 6.77 1.32
N VAL A 164 4.65 5.50 0.92
CA VAL A 164 5.29 4.97 -0.29
C VAL A 164 4.22 4.46 -1.24
N ASP A 165 4.22 4.96 -2.47
CA ASP A 165 3.36 4.45 -3.54
C ASP A 165 4.07 3.29 -4.25
N THR A 166 3.58 2.09 -4.05
CA THR A 166 4.07 0.86 -4.71
C THR A 166 3.07 0.30 -5.73
N ASP A 167 1.97 1.02 -6.03
CA ASP A 167 1.12 0.70 -7.18
C ASP A 167 1.76 1.26 -8.46
N LEU A 168 2.85 0.63 -8.92
CA LEU A 168 3.64 1.09 -10.06
C LEU A 168 2.89 1.01 -11.39
N ARG A 169 1.75 0.33 -11.41
CA ARG A 169 0.90 0.21 -12.60
C ARG A 169 -0.10 1.36 -12.71
N ARG A 170 -0.65 1.79 -11.56
CA ARG A 170 -1.67 2.85 -11.47
C ARG A 170 -1.38 3.75 -10.26
N PRO A 171 -0.24 4.46 -10.30
CA PRO A 171 0.15 5.33 -9.19
C PRO A 171 -0.85 6.46 -9.01
N ALA A 172 -1.30 6.67 -7.76
CA ALA A 172 -2.34 7.65 -7.46
C ALA A 172 -2.02 8.55 -6.24
N VAL A 173 -1.01 8.23 -5.46
CA VAL A 173 -0.66 8.98 -4.24
C VAL A 173 -0.35 10.45 -4.56
N HIS A 174 0.44 10.70 -5.61
CA HIS A 174 0.83 12.06 -5.98
C HIS A 174 -0.38 12.89 -6.48
N GLU A 175 -1.27 12.29 -7.28
CA GLU A 175 -2.49 12.96 -7.76
C GLU A 175 -3.44 13.30 -6.61
N MET A 176 -3.66 12.35 -5.69
CA MET A 176 -4.52 12.55 -4.52
C MET A 176 -4.02 13.65 -3.59
N LEU A 177 -2.71 13.88 -3.53
CA LEU A 177 -2.09 14.96 -2.76
C LEU A 177 -1.94 16.27 -3.55
N GLY A 178 -2.27 16.26 -4.86
CA GLY A 178 -2.08 17.41 -5.75
C GLY A 178 -0.59 17.75 -5.95
N LEU A 179 0.27 16.76 -5.91
CA LEU A 179 1.70 16.91 -6.14
C LEU A 179 2.03 16.80 -7.64
N PRO A 180 3.03 17.54 -8.14
CA PRO A 180 3.47 17.39 -9.52
C PRO A 180 4.07 15.99 -9.77
N ALA A 181 4.08 15.55 -11.01
CA ALA A 181 4.85 14.39 -11.43
C ALA A 181 6.36 14.66 -11.23
N GLY A 182 7.15 13.58 -11.09
CA GLY A 182 8.61 13.70 -10.95
C GLY A 182 9.21 12.38 -10.44
N PRO A 183 10.50 12.36 -10.09
CA PRO A 183 11.19 11.15 -9.68
C PRO A 183 10.51 10.49 -8.47
N GLY A 184 10.54 9.15 -8.43
CA GLY A 184 9.94 8.36 -7.37
C GLY A 184 10.62 7.02 -7.19
N LEU A 185 9.90 6.06 -6.63
CA LEU A 185 10.40 4.73 -6.28
C LEU A 185 11.09 4.01 -7.44
N VAL A 186 10.47 4.03 -8.64
CA VAL A 186 11.04 3.39 -9.84
C VAL A 186 12.38 4.02 -10.19
N ASP A 187 12.46 5.35 -10.17
CA ASP A 187 13.66 6.08 -10.57
C ASP A 187 14.81 5.86 -9.57
N VAL A 188 14.50 5.75 -8.29
CA VAL A 188 15.48 5.37 -7.25
C VAL A 188 15.99 3.93 -7.46
N LEU A 189 15.07 2.98 -7.72
CA LEU A 189 15.43 1.58 -7.87
C LEU A 189 16.21 1.28 -9.16
N THR A 190 16.04 2.12 -10.19
CA THR A 190 16.81 2.03 -11.45
C THR A 190 18.09 2.85 -11.42
N GLY A 191 18.30 3.69 -10.39
CA GLY A 191 19.47 4.56 -10.26
C GLY A 191 19.39 5.85 -11.09
N ASP A 192 18.20 6.19 -11.60
CA ASP A 192 17.94 7.40 -12.39
C ASP A 192 17.77 8.65 -11.50
N ALA A 193 17.51 8.45 -10.20
CA ALA A 193 17.43 9.51 -9.19
C ALA A 193 17.94 9.03 -7.83
N SER A 194 18.45 9.96 -7.01
CA SER A 194 18.76 9.67 -5.62
C SER A 194 17.49 9.59 -4.77
N LEU A 195 17.59 8.94 -3.58
CA LEU A 195 16.48 8.87 -2.64
C LEU A 195 16.06 10.27 -2.16
N GLU A 196 17.03 11.15 -1.89
CA GLU A 196 16.80 12.51 -1.43
C GLU A 196 16.02 13.34 -2.45
N GLU A 197 16.27 13.15 -3.75
CA GLU A 197 15.54 13.83 -4.84
C GLU A 197 14.11 13.30 -4.99
N ALA A 198 13.89 12.01 -4.68
CA ALA A 198 12.59 11.36 -4.81
C ALA A 198 11.68 11.61 -3.60
N LEU A 199 12.25 11.85 -2.41
CA LEU A 199 11.50 12.15 -1.20
C LEU A 199 10.97 13.59 -1.22
N ILE A 200 9.67 13.74 -0.95
CA ILE A 200 8.98 15.04 -0.87
C ILE A 200 8.47 15.24 0.54
N GLU A 201 8.85 16.33 1.16
CA GLU A 201 8.29 16.76 2.43
C GLU A 201 7.06 17.65 2.20
N ILE A 202 5.97 17.39 2.93
CA ILE A 202 4.77 18.20 2.98
C ILE A 202 4.65 18.77 4.40
N PRO A 203 5.23 19.96 4.67
CA PRO A 203 5.35 20.51 6.02
C PRO A 203 4.00 20.72 6.69
N ASP A 204 2.98 21.19 5.94
CA ASP A 204 1.63 21.46 6.45
C ASP A 204 0.98 20.24 7.10
N TYR A 205 1.36 19.03 6.63
CA TYR A 205 0.84 17.76 7.14
C TYR A 205 1.89 16.92 7.88
N ARG A 206 3.15 17.39 7.95
CA ARG A 206 4.28 16.68 8.57
C ARG A 206 4.46 15.29 7.99
N LEU A 207 4.16 15.14 6.70
CA LEU A 207 4.19 13.88 5.97
C LEU A 207 5.30 13.91 4.93
N THR A 208 6.07 12.84 4.83
CA THR A 208 6.99 12.61 3.73
C THR A 208 6.36 11.63 2.73
N VAL A 209 6.61 11.84 1.46
CA VAL A 209 6.05 11.06 0.35
C VAL A 209 7.15 10.54 -0.55
N LEU A 210 7.13 9.25 -0.83
CA LEU A 210 7.87 8.63 -1.91
C LEU A 210 6.85 8.20 -2.98
N ARG A 211 6.78 8.98 -4.07
CA ARG A 211 5.90 8.67 -5.21
C ARG A 211 6.35 7.40 -5.91
N ALA A 212 5.47 6.79 -6.71
CA ALA A 212 5.87 5.68 -7.58
C ALA A 212 6.92 6.11 -8.63
N GLY A 213 6.86 7.35 -9.10
CA GLY A 213 7.62 7.83 -10.26
C GLY A 213 6.92 7.46 -11.56
N ARG A 214 7.67 7.00 -12.55
CA ARG A 214 7.11 6.49 -13.81
C ARG A 214 6.40 5.14 -13.61
N THR A 215 5.45 4.82 -14.48
CA THR A 215 4.83 3.49 -14.50
C THR A 215 5.83 2.40 -14.90
N TYR A 216 5.64 1.19 -14.37
CA TYR A 216 6.55 0.08 -14.63
C TYR A 216 5.81 -1.26 -14.73
N ASP A 217 5.94 -1.93 -15.88
CA ASP A 217 5.16 -3.14 -16.20
C ASP A 217 5.57 -4.38 -15.38
N ARG A 218 6.87 -4.52 -15.09
CA ARG A 218 7.40 -5.63 -14.27
C ARG A 218 7.52 -5.25 -12.80
N SER A 219 6.41 -4.71 -12.26
CA SER A 219 6.35 -4.16 -10.91
C SER A 219 6.65 -5.21 -9.83
N ALA A 220 6.13 -6.43 -9.94
CA ALA A 220 6.33 -7.47 -8.94
C ALA A 220 7.81 -7.86 -8.79
N GLU A 221 8.54 -8.01 -9.90
CA GLU A 221 9.98 -8.31 -9.88
C GLU A 221 10.78 -7.17 -9.25
N MET A 222 10.44 -5.92 -9.58
CA MET A 222 11.10 -4.75 -9.01
C MET A 222 10.85 -4.66 -7.51
N LEU A 223 9.61 -4.81 -7.07
CA LEU A 223 9.22 -4.77 -5.66
C LEU A 223 9.80 -5.93 -4.84
N GLY A 224 10.02 -7.09 -5.45
CA GLY A 224 10.67 -8.26 -4.84
C GLY A 224 12.21 -8.24 -4.89
N SER A 225 12.82 -7.21 -5.48
CA SER A 225 14.25 -7.16 -5.75
C SER A 225 15.12 -6.89 -4.51
N ALA A 226 16.42 -7.18 -4.61
CA ALA A 226 17.38 -6.83 -3.56
C ALA A 226 17.55 -5.29 -3.39
N PRO A 227 17.59 -4.47 -4.46
CA PRO A 227 17.55 -3.02 -4.31
C PRO A 227 16.35 -2.52 -3.50
N MET A 228 15.15 -3.05 -3.74
CA MET A 228 13.96 -2.66 -2.96
C MET A 228 14.10 -3.01 -1.48
N ARG A 229 14.64 -4.19 -1.14
CA ARG A 229 14.91 -4.55 0.26
C ARG A 229 15.87 -3.57 0.93
N ARG A 230 17.01 -3.27 0.29
CA ARG A 230 17.98 -2.29 0.82
C ARG A 230 17.36 -0.89 1.00
N LEU A 231 16.55 -0.44 0.04
CA LEU A 231 15.82 0.81 0.16
C LEU A 231 14.90 0.81 1.38
N MET A 232 14.12 -0.26 1.58
CA MET A 232 13.24 -0.38 2.76
C MET A 232 14.03 -0.39 4.08
N ASP A 233 15.19 -1.02 4.13
CA ASP A 233 16.06 -0.98 5.32
C ASP A 233 16.53 0.45 5.62
N THR A 234 16.91 1.22 4.59
CA THR A 234 17.25 2.64 4.72
C THR A 234 16.07 3.47 5.23
N LEU A 235 14.89 3.26 4.65
CA LEU A 235 13.68 3.98 5.06
C LEU A 235 13.26 3.61 6.50
N ARG A 236 13.42 2.36 6.91
CA ARG A 236 13.16 1.93 8.30
C ARG A 236 14.09 2.61 9.30
N ALA A 237 15.33 2.88 8.95
CA ALA A 237 16.26 3.59 9.84
C ALA A 237 15.87 5.06 10.01
N GLU A 238 15.16 5.64 9.05
CA GLU A 238 14.85 7.05 9.05
C GLU A 238 13.45 7.38 9.56
N PHE A 239 12.44 6.57 9.28
CA PHE A 239 11.03 6.87 9.58
C PHE A 239 10.48 5.99 10.68
N ASP A 240 9.67 6.55 11.58
CA ASP A 240 9.03 5.81 12.68
C ASP A 240 7.82 4.99 12.20
N ARG A 241 7.19 5.45 11.10
CA ARG A 241 6.05 4.81 10.42
C ARG A 241 6.20 4.90 8.92
N ILE A 242 5.95 3.80 8.25
CA ILE A 242 5.93 3.71 6.80
C ILE A 242 4.59 3.08 6.40
N VAL A 243 3.75 3.85 5.74
CA VAL A 243 2.53 3.35 5.11
C VAL A 243 2.82 3.07 3.65
N VAL A 244 2.50 1.87 3.19
CA VAL A 244 2.76 1.45 1.82
C VAL A 244 1.44 1.25 1.10
N ASP A 245 1.12 2.14 0.15
CA ASP A 245 0.00 1.94 -0.78
C ASP A 245 0.41 0.93 -1.86
N SER A 246 -0.32 -0.15 -2.02
CA SER A 246 0.03 -1.21 -2.97
C SER A 246 -1.13 -1.54 -3.91
N ALA A 247 -0.83 -2.14 -5.05
CA ALA A 247 -1.82 -2.62 -6.02
C ALA A 247 -2.86 -3.57 -5.37
N PRO A 248 -4.00 -3.83 -5.99
CA PRO A 248 -4.97 -4.82 -5.50
C PRO A 248 -4.44 -6.25 -5.63
N THR A 249 -4.97 -7.20 -4.84
CA THR A 249 -4.55 -8.61 -4.83
C THR A 249 -4.91 -9.39 -6.10
N THR A 250 -5.57 -8.77 -7.05
CA THR A 250 -5.78 -9.31 -8.40
C THR A 250 -4.48 -9.41 -9.21
N VAL A 251 -3.40 -8.77 -8.75
CA VAL A 251 -2.05 -8.86 -9.32
C VAL A 251 -1.06 -9.36 -8.27
N THR A 252 0.16 -9.71 -8.67
CA THR A 252 1.18 -10.32 -7.77
C THR A 252 1.95 -9.31 -6.93
N ASP A 253 1.90 -8.03 -7.26
CA ASP A 253 2.65 -6.95 -6.61
C ASP A 253 2.47 -6.89 -5.09
N PRO A 254 1.24 -7.00 -4.52
CA PRO A 254 1.05 -6.96 -3.08
C PRO A 254 1.75 -8.07 -2.31
N VAL A 255 1.90 -9.25 -2.92
CA VAL A 255 2.62 -10.37 -2.30
C VAL A 255 4.12 -10.10 -2.23
N ALA A 256 4.69 -9.43 -3.25
CA ALA A 256 6.08 -8.99 -3.23
C ALA A 256 6.30 -7.94 -2.11
N VAL A 257 5.42 -6.96 -2.00
CA VAL A 257 5.46 -5.91 -0.95
C VAL A 257 5.28 -6.50 0.46
N LEU A 258 4.44 -7.53 0.61
CA LEU A 258 4.18 -8.18 1.90
C LEU A 258 5.45 -8.72 2.57
N THR A 259 6.47 -9.10 1.79
CA THR A 259 7.75 -9.57 2.33
C THR A 259 8.49 -8.46 3.08
N LEU A 260 8.24 -7.20 2.72
CA LEU A 260 8.86 -5.99 3.26
C LEU A 260 8.05 -5.36 4.39
N ALA A 261 6.75 -5.65 4.48
CA ALA A 261 5.84 -5.11 5.47
C ALA A 261 5.84 -5.94 6.76
N ASP A 262 5.57 -5.28 7.90
CA ASP A 262 5.37 -5.95 9.20
C ASP A 262 3.93 -6.44 9.30
N SER A 263 2.99 -5.69 8.71
CA SER A 263 1.58 -6.04 8.69
C SER A 263 0.89 -5.54 7.43
N VAL A 264 -0.29 -6.10 7.13
CA VAL A 264 -1.14 -5.69 6.02
C VAL A 264 -2.56 -5.40 6.51
N ILE A 265 -3.16 -4.36 5.95
CA ILE A 265 -4.57 -4.02 6.11
C ILE A 265 -5.26 -4.22 4.76
N LEU A 266 -6.34 -5.00 4.77
CA LEU A 266 -7.15 -5.27 3.59
C LEU A 266 -8.33 -4.29 3.55
N VAL A 267 -8.39 -3.45 2.52
CA VAL A 267 -9.48 -2.50 2.32
C VAL A 267 -10.57 -3.16 1.46
N VAL A 268 -11.78 -3.16 1.95
CA VAL A 268 -12.95 -3.79 1.33
C VAL A 268 -14.01 -2.72 1.12
N ARG A 269 -14.54 -2.59 -0.11
CA ARG A 269 -15.65 -1.67 -0.38
C ARG A 269 -16.98 -2.34 -0.07
N GLU A 270 -17.75 -1.76 0.88
CA GLU A 270 -19.06 -2.28 1.25
C GLU A 270 -20.01 -2.27 0.05
N GLY A 271 -20.78 -3.33 -0.11
CA GLY A 271 -21.76 -3.48 -1.20
C GLY A 271 -21.16 -3.79 -2.59
N THR A 272 -19.86 -3.67 -2.78
CA THR A 272 -19.19 -3.88 -4.07
C THR A 272 -18.25 -5.09 -4.05
N THR A 273 -17.33 -5.14 -3.08
CA THR A 273 -16.38 -6.26 -2.98
C THR A 273 -17.07 -7.55 -2.60
N THR A 274 -16.92 -8.58 -3.42
CA THR A 274 -17.59 -9.87 -3.20
C THR A 274 -16.87 -10.74 -2.16
N LYS A 275 -17.61 -11.60 -1.46
CA LYS A 275 -17.04 -12.55 -0.49
C LYS A 275 -15.95 -13.45 -1.09
N PRO A 276 -16.12 -14.03 -2.31
CA PRO A 276 -15.05 -14.81 -2.93
C PRO A 276 -13.78 -13.99 -3.18
N ALA A 277 -13.90 -12.71 -3.57
CA ALA A 277 -12.75 -11.83 -3.76
C ALA A 277 -12.01 -11.58 -2.44
N ILE A 278 -12.73 -11.36 -1.34
CA ILE A 278 -12.16 -11.21 0.00
C ILE A 278 -11.43 -12.50 0.41
N ALA A 279 -12.07 -13.65 0.26
CA ALA A 279 -11.48 -14.94 0.63
C ALA A 279 -10.21 -15.22 -0.19
N HIS A 280 -10.22 -14.92 -1.50
CA HIS A 280 -9.05 -15.04 -2.36
C HIS A 280 -7.92 -14.11 -1.91
N ALA A 281 -8.21 -12.84 -1.61
CA ALA A 281 -7.24 -11.88 -1.12
C ALA A 281 -6.59 -12.33 0.20
N VAL A 282 -7.38 -12.79 1.16
CA VAL A 282 -6.90 -13.32 2.45
C VAL A 282 -6.01 -14.55 2.22
N SER A 283 -6.43 -15.47 1.34
CA SER A 283 -5.62 -16.65 0.99
C SER A 283 -4.28 -16.26 0.34
N SER A 284 -4.27 -15.27 -0.55
CA SER A 284 -3.06 -14.82 -1.26
C SER A 284 -2.07 -14.11 -0.34
N LEU A 285 -2.56 -13.30 0.59
CA LEU A 285 -1.74 -12.56 1.55
C LEU A 285 -1.27 -13.44 2.72
N GLY A 286 -1.96 -14.53 3.00
CA GLY A 286 -1.77 -15.30 4.22
C GLY A 286 -2.29 -14.55 5.46
N THR A 287 -2.49 -15.28 6.55
CA THR A 287 -3.09 -14.72 7.77
C THR A 287 -2.06 -14.14 8.74
N THR A 288 -0.80 -14.54 8.63
CA THR A 288 0.25 -14.22 9.62
C THR A 288 0.51 -12.72 9.76
N LYS A 289 0.44 -11.96 8.65
CA LYS A 289 0.67 -10.51 8.64
C LYS A 289 -0.63 -9.70 8.51
N LEU A 290 -1.78 -10.34 8.37
CA LEU A 290 -3.06 -9.65 8.24
C LEU A 290 -3.47 -9.04 9.58
N LEU A 291 -3.31 -7.72 9.71
CA LEU A 291 -3.67 -6.97 10.92
C LEU A 291 -5.18 -6.81 11.06
N GLY A 292 -5.89 -6.68 9.95
CA GLY A 292 -7.34 -6.52 9.93
C GLY A 292 -7.89 -6.08 8.58
N MET A 293 -9.19 -5.79 8.55
CA MET A 293 -9.90 -5.26 7.40
C MET A 293 -10.51 -3.89 7.70
N VAL A 294 -10.51 -3.02 6.70
CA VAL A 294 -11.21 -1.73 6.70
C VAL A 294 -12.36 -1.82 5.71
N PHE A 295 -13.57 -1.58 6.18
CA PHE A 295 -14.76 -1.47 5.33
C PHE A 295 -14.92 -0.03 4.91
N ASN A 296 -14.61 0.26 3.65
CA ASN A 296 -14.71 1.56 3.04
C ASN A 296 -16.10 1.79 2.42
N ALA A 297 -16.53 3.05 2.31
CA ALA A 297 -17.84 3.45 1.77
C ALA A 297 -19.02 2.78 2.51
N SER A 298 -18.86 2.56 3.82
CA SER A 298 -19.93 1.99 4.65
C SER A 298 -21.01 3.04 4.94
N THR A 299 -22.26 2.68 4.68
CA THR A 299 -23.45 3.49 5.02
C THR A 299 -24.08 3.06 6.35
N ALA A 300 -23.53 2.05 7.02
CA ALA A 300 -24.05 1.55 8.28
C ALA A 300 -23.84 2.57 9.39
N PRO A 301 -24.88 2.96 10.17
CA PRO A 301 -24.71 3.83 11.31
C PRO A 301 -23.80 3.14 12.33
N GLN A 302 -22.71 3.82 12.70
CA GLN A 302 -21.80 3.30 13.70
C GLN A 302 -22.45 3.45 15.07
N GLN A 303 -22.66 2.32 15.75
CA GLN A 303 -22.94 2.36 17.17
C GLN A 303 -21.66 2.73 17.91
N PRO A 304 -21.65 3.82 18.70
CA PRO A 304 -20.52 4.09 19.58
C PRO A 304 -20.41 2.93 20.56
N HIS A 305 -19.37 2.13 20.46
CA HIS A 305 -19.04 1.13 21.46
C HIS A 305 -18.50 1.83 22.73
N TYR A 306 -19.37 2.41 23.50
CA TYR A 306 -19.09 2.63 24.90
C TYR A 306 -19.15 1.24 25.55
N ALA A 307 -18.00 0.66 25.81
CA ALA A 307 -17.92 -0.47 26.74
C ALA A 307 -18.30 0.06 28.11
N THR A 308 -19.55 -0.12 28.50
CA THR A 308 -20.00 0.03 29.86
C THR A 308 -19.43 -1.16 30.61
N THR A 309 -18.26 -0.99 31.22
CA THR A 309 -17.80 -1.89 32.28
C THR A 309 -18.68 -1.60 33.50
N ALA A 310 -19.63 -2.50 33.75
CA ALA A 310 -20.25 -2.65 35.08
C ALA A 310 -19.36 -3.53 35.93
#